data_cf84180b10d9961d861c70a4077f9d46
#
_entry.id   cf84180b10d9961d861c70a4077f9d46
#
_cell.length_a   1.000
_cell.length_b   1.000
_cell.length_c   1.000
_cell.angle_alpha   90.00
_cell.angle_beta   90.00
_cell.angle_gamma   90.00
#
_symmetry.space_group_name_H-M   'P 1'
#
loop_
_entity.id
_entity.type
_entity.pdbx_description
1 polymer ?
#
loop_
_entity_poly.entity_id
_entity_poly.type
_entity_poly.pdbx_seq_one_letter_code
_entity_poly.pdbx_strand_id
1 'polypeptide(L)'
;ASRGAPGGMSAGGQASPQALALGVAHSPVLQRLAAAGALPPAVTHEMQRSVDMFGALFDTMHAEKSVTEGMKPFFHQLETSLIKLAMSDPAFLASPVHPAHKVLNTLDRISMVAGDDGKIVDQRLLRLMNRWTDRINAEAEKNPGVFEEARTQLERVVKPLLNERAARVFRLQEMCEGRQSAEVSKQRILRDLLGRLDERPVPNPVIELLNGGWRNVLLIAEMRHGVDSEEAREAWQVLQLLSAWLDPNHDIAPGPTEIQTLLQRVDQSLTQVCADK
;
A
#
# COMPACT_ATOMS: atom_id res chain seq x y z
N ALA A 1 -78.28 17.56 -7.51
CA ALA A 1 -77.62 18.84 -7.36
C ALA A 1 -76.19 18.65 -6.86
N SER A 2 -75.37 18.86 -7.72
CA SER A 2 -74.39 19.94 -7.94
C SER A 2 -72.97 19.65 -7.41
N ARG A 3 -72.09 19.50 -8.34
CA ARG A 3 -70.84 20.24 -8.55
C ARG A 3 -69.77 20.03 -7.49
N GLY A 4 -68.48 19.82 -7.77
CA GLY A 4 -67.63 19.97 -8.95
C GLY A 4 -66.25 19.72 -8.48
N ALA A 5 -65.41 19.09 -9.30
CA ALA A 5 -63.97 19.18 -9.20
C ALA A 5 -63.47 20.54 -9.67
N PRO A 6 -62.28 20.99 -9.35
CA PRO A 6 -61.15 20.72 -10.18
C PRO A 6 -59.79 20.65 -9.45
N GLY A 7 -58.87 19.82 -9.94
CA GLY A 7 -57.72 20.32 -10.64
C GLY A 7 -56.64 20.87 -9.71
N GLY A 8 -55.79 19.99 -9.13
CA GLY A 8 -54.53 20.40 -8.50
C GLY A 8 -53.44 20.43 -9.57
N MET A 9 -53.09 21.59 -10.06
CA MET A 9 -51.94 21.87 -10.90
C MET A 9 -50.65 21.59 -10.16
N SER A 10 -49.84 20.71 -10.68
CA SER A 10 -48.42 20.58 -10.38
C SER A 10 -47.72 21.91 -10.69
N ALA A 11 -47.46 22.71 -9.68
CA ALA A 11 -46.61 23.86 -9.80
C ALA A 11 -45.15 23.39 -9.80
N GLY A 12 -44.60 23.20 -11.02
CA GLY A 12 -43.16 23.25 -11.21
C GLY A 12 -42.68 24.65 -10.80
N GLY A 13 -42.19 24.78 -9.58
CA GLY A 13 -41.68 26.05 -9.05
C GLY A 13 -40.40 26.45 -9.78
N GLN A 14 -40.57 27.27 -10.85
CA GLN A 14 -39.47 28.06 -11.39
C GLN A 14 -39.07 29.06 -10.28
N ALA A 15 -37.87 28.90 -9.75
CA ALA A 15 -37.31 29.86 -8.77
C ALA A 15 -37.28 31.25 -9.41
N SER A 16 -37.81 32.26 -8.70
CA SER A 16 -37.75 33.62 -9.16
C SER A 16 -36.31 34.08 -9.38
N PRO A 17 -36.03 35.02 -10.30
CA PRO A 17 -34.68 35.55 -10.50
C PRO A 17 -34.00 36.08 -9.20
N GLN A 18 -34.80 36.51 -8.26
CA GLN A 18 -34.32 36.95 -6.93
C GLN A 18 -33.93 35.78 -6.03
N ALA A 19 -34.61 34.64 -6.09
CA ALA A 19 -34.24 33.44 -5.34
C ALA A 19 -32.97 32.80 -5.91
N LEU A 20 -32.78 32.85 -7.23
CA LEU A 20 -31.54 32.46 -7.90
C LEU A 20 -30.34 33.33 -7.48
N ALA A 21 -30.54 34.66 -7.46
CA ALA A 21 -29.49 35.59 -7.04
C ALA A 21 -29.11 35.41 -5.56
N LEU A 22 -30.08 35.13 -4.68
CA LEU A 22 -29.84 34.84 -3.26
C LEU A 22 -29.14 33.49 -3.07
N GLY A 23 -29.51 32.45 -3.80
CA GLY A 23 -28.85 31.13 -3.73
C GLY A 23 -27.38 31.18 -4.17
N VAL A 24 -27.09 31.89 -5.28
CA VAL A 24 -25.71 32.10 -5.77
C VAL A 24 -24.88 32.92 -4.78
N ALA A 25 -25.49 33.92 -4.12
CA ALA A 25 -24.77 34.77 -3.15
C ALA A 25 -24.30 34.02 -1.90
N HIS A 26 -24.97 32.91 -1.54
CA HIS A 26 -24.68 32.15 -0.30
C HIS A 26 -23.85 30.89 -0.53
N SER A 27 -23.66 30.45 -1.79
CA SER A 27 -22.86 29.28 -2.13
C SER A 27 -21.55 29.66 -2.81
N PRO A 28 -20.38 29.46 -2.17
CA PRO A 28 -19.08 29.74 -2.79
C PRO A 28 -18.87 28.95 -4.10
N VAL A 29 -19.45 27.76 -4.18
CA VAL A 29 -19.34 26.87 -5.35
C VAL A 29 -20.18 27.40 -6.50
N LEU A 30 -21.40 27.85 -6.26
CA LEU A 30 -22.25 28.48 -7.28
C LEU A 30 -21.65 29.79 -7.79
N GLN A 31 -20.95 30.56 -6.94
CA GLN A 31 -20.21 31.73 -7.35
C GLN A 31 -19.05 31.38 -8.30
N ARG A 32 -18.29 30.32 -8.01
CA ARG A 32 -17.24 29.81 -8.91
C ARG A 32 -17.79 29.36 -10.26
N LEU A 33 -18.93 28.64 -10.25
CA LEU A 33 -19.62 28.21 -11.47
C LEU A 33 -20.15 29.41 -12.28
N ALA A 34 -20.69 30.41 -11.61
CA ALA A 34 -21.14 31.65 -12.25
C ALA A 34 -19.99 32.39 -12.95
N ALA A 35 -18.85 32.52 -12.24
CA ALA A 35 -17.64 33.11 -12.79
C ALA A 35 -17.07 32.34 -13.99
N ALA A 36 -17.21 31.01 -13.99
CA ALA A 36 -16.83 30.12 -15.09
C ALA A 36 -17.85 30.07 -16.25
N GLY A 37 -18.98 30.82 -16.15
CA GLY A 37 -20.06 30.79 -17.16
C GLY A 37 -20.78 29.44 -17.24
N ALA A 38 -20.71 28.64 -16.19
CA ALA A 38 -21.16 27.24 -16.14
C ALA A 38 -22.47 27.05 -15.37
N LEU A 39 -23.16 28.15 -15.03
CA LEU A 39 -24.42 28.12 -14.30
C LEU A 39 -25.58 27.77 -15.25
N PRO A 40 -26.44 26.78 -14.93
CA PRO A 40 -27.64 26.53 -15.70
C PRO A 40 -28.66 27.67 -15.55
N PRO A 41 -29.56 27.84 -16.52
CA PRO A 41 -30.54 28.94 -16.54
C PRO A 41 -31.53 28.91 -15.36
N ALA A 42 -31.70 27.78 -14.70
CA ALA A 42 -32.51 27.60 -13.51
C ALA A 42 -31.84 26.65 -12.53
N VAL A 43 -31.60 27.07 -11.29
CA VAL A 43 -31.06 26.26 -10.20
C VAL A 43 -32.19 25.92 -9.24
N THR A 44 -32.54 24.65 -9.11
CA THR A 44 -33.50 24.18 -8.11
C THR A 44 -32.85 24.09 -6.73
N HIS A 45 -33.64 24.09 -5.68
CA HIS A 45 -33.16 23.93 -4.30
C HIS A 45 -32.41 22.58 -4.08
N GLU A 46 -32.80 21.55 -4.82
CA GLU A 46 -32.20 20.24 -4.79
C GLU A 46 -30.81 20.26 -5.45
N MET A 47 -30.71 20.90 -6.61
CA MET A 47 -29.44 21.16 -7.29
C MET A 47 -28.48 21.95 -6.42
N GLN A 48 -28.98 22.97 -5.72
CA GLN A 48 -28.14 23.77 -4.80
C GLN A 48 -27.56 22.91 -3.68
N ARG A 49 -28.37 22.07 -3.02
CA ARG A 49 -27.90 21.14 -1.99
C ARG A 49 -26.82 20.21 -2.50
N SER A 50 -27.03 19.66 -3.71
CA SER A 50 -26.08 18.76 -4.36
C SER A 50 -24.75 19.46 -4.62
N VAL A 51 -24.78 20.68 -5.13
CA VAL A 51 -23.60 21.51 -5.39
C VAL A 51 -22.85 21.84 -4.11
N ASP A 52 -23.57 22.26 -3.06
CA ASP A 52 -22.96 22.61 -1.77
C ASP A 52 -22.31 21.39 -1.12
N MET A 53 -22.96 20.21 -1.20
CA MET A 53 -22.39 18.96 -0.71
C MET A 53 -21.11 18.57 -1.45
N PHE A 54 -21.12 18.67 -2.79
CA PHE A 54 -19.94 18.40 -3.60
C PHE A 54 -18.81 19.39 -3.35
N GLY A 55 -19.14 20.67 -3.22
CA GLY A 55 -18.16 21.70 -2.88
C GLY A 55 -17.45 21.41 -1.57
N ALA A 56 -18.22 21.08 -0.52
CA ALA A 56 -17.67 20.70 0.77
C ALA A 56 -16.77 19.44 0.67
N LEU A 57 -17.15 18.47 -0.16
CA LEU A 57 -16.35 17.27 -0.41
C LEU A 57 -15.00 17.64 -1.06
N PHE A 58 -15.01 18.46 -2.11
CA PHE A 58 -13.77 18.91 -2.77
C PHE A 58 -12.90 19.77 -1.86
N ASP A 59 -13.49 20.67 -1.09
CA ASP A 59 -12.76 21.49 -0.10
C ASP A 59 -12.07 20.58 0.94
N THR A 60 -12.76 19.52 1.38
CA THR A 60 -12.20 18.51 2.29
C THR A 60 -11.06 17.74 1.61
N MET A 61 -11.24 17.28 0.36
CA MET A 61 -10.21 16.58 -0.39
C MET A 61 -8.96 17.44 -0.63
N HIS A 62 -9.13 18.74 -0.89
CA HIS A 62 -8.00 19.67 -1.06
C HIS A 62 -7.25 19.93 0.25
N ALA A 63 -7.97 19.96 1.38
CA ALA A 63 -7.37 20.13 2.72
C ALA A 63 -6.70 18.85 3.23
N GLU A 64 -7.08 17.69 2.70
CA GLU A 64 -6.61 16.41 3.19
C GLU A 64 -5.18 16.11 2.72
N LYS A 65 -4.33 15.73 3.69
CA LYS A 65 -2.91 15.39 3.46
C LYS A 65 -2.74 14.04 2.74
N SER A 66 -3.78 13.21 2.73
CA SER A 66 -3.76 11.90 2.06
C SER A 66 -3.75 12.03 0.53
N VAL A 67 -4.28 13.13 -0.02
CA VAL A 67 -4.24 13.42 -1.45
C VAL A 67 -2.86 13.98 -1.80
N THR A 68 -2.11 13.25 -2.61
CA THR A 68 -0.78 13.66 -3.03
C THR A 68 -0.81 14.97 -3.83
N GLU A 69 0.18 15.83 -3.63
CA GLU A 69 0.27 17.14 -4.30
C GLU A 69 0.20 17.04 -5.83
N GLY A 70 0.74 15.97 -6.41
CA GLY A 70 0.69 15.73 -7.85
C GLY A 70 -0.70 15.42 -8.39
N MET A 71 -1.65 15.03 -7.52
CA MET A 71 -3.02 14.69 -7.92
C MET A 71 -4.00 15.86 -7.77
N LYS A 72 -3.72 16.81 -6.88
CA LYS A 72 -4.59 17.97 -6.62
C LYS A 72 -4.99 18.76 -7.88
N PRO A 73 -4.07 19.05 -8.84
CA PRO A 73 -4.44 19.74 -10.07
C PRO A 73 -5.51 19.02 -10.90
N PHE A 74 -5.45 17.67 -10.95
CA PHE A 74 -6.43 16.88 -11.71
C PHE A 74 -7.80 16.90 -11.04
N PHE A 75 -7.86 16.77 -9.72
CA PHE A 75 -9.14 16.87 -9.00
C PHE A 75 -9.73 18.28 -9.17
N HIS A 76 -8.92 19.32 -9.08
CA HIS A 76 -9.37 20.70 -9.29
C HIS A 76 -9.89 20.94 -10.71
N GLN A 77 -9.22 20.41 -11.73
CA GLN A 77 -9.67 20.52 -13.11
C GLN A 77 -11.00 19.80 -13.36
N LEU A 78 -11.24 18.66 -12.69
CA LEU A 78 -12.48 17.90 -12.82
C LEU A 78 -13.64 18.47 -11.99
N GLU A 79 -13.37 19.29 -10.98
CA GLU A 79 -14.36 19.83 -10.05
C GLU A 79 -15.58 20.41 -10.77
N THR A 80 -15.36 21.31 -11.73
CA THR A 80 -16.44 21.98 -12.46
C THR A 80 -17.30 20.98 -13.25
N SER A 81 -16.67 20.01 -13.93
CA SER A 81 -17.40 19.00 -14.71
C SER A 81 -18.18 18.05 -13.82
N LEU A 82 -17.66 17.68 -12.67
CA LEU A 82 -18.36 16.82 -11.71
C LEU A 82 -19.50 17.52 -11.01
N ILE A 83 -19.36 18.81 -10.72
CA ILE A 83 -20.46 19.61 -10.16
C ILE A 83 -21.59 19.75 -11.20
N LYS A 84 -21.27 20.01 -12.47
CA LYS A 84 -22.27 20.03 -13.56
C LYS A 84 -22.95 18.68 -13.71
N LEU A 85 -22.21 17.58 -13.63
CA LEU A 85 -22.76 16.23 -13.64
C LEU A 85 -23.69 16.00 -12.46
N ALA A 86 -23.33 16.42 -11.26
CA ALA A 86 -24.18 16.31 -10.06
C ALA A 86 -25.51 17.08 -10.19
N MET A 87 -25.52 18.15 -10.99
CA MET A 87 -26.72 18.94 -11.28
C MET A 87 -27.60 18.31 -12.36
N SER A 88 -27.00 17.61 -13.32
CA SER A 88 -27.72 17.03 -14.48
C SER A 88 -28.08 15.57 -14.32
N ASP A 89 -27.36 14.82 -13.50
CA ASP A 89 -27.56 13.38 -13.30
C ASP A 89 -27.72 13.02 -11.80
N PRO A 90 -28.95 12.86 -11.32
CA PRO A 90 -29.19 12.44 -9.93
C PRO A 90 -28.58 11.07 -9.59
N ALA A 91 -28.38 10.18 -10.57
CA ALA A 91 -27.78 8.87 -10.36
C ALA A 91 -26.31 8.97 -9.94
N PHE A 92 -25.62 10.03 -10.33
CA PHE A 92 -24.24 10.29 -9.90
C PHE A 92 -24.13 10.41 -8.37
N LEU A 93 -25.08 11.07 -7.73
CA LEU A 93 -25.09 11.22 -6.26
C LEU A 93 -25.61 9.99 -5.53
N ALA A 94 -26.57 9.28 -6.14
CA ALA A 94 -27.27 8.16 -5.52
C ALA A 94 -26.49 6.83 -5.63
N SER A 95 -25.62 6.67 -6.65
CA SER A 95 -25.01 5.40 -6.99
C SER A 95 -23.47 5.42 -6.87
N PRO A 96 -22.88 4.67 -5.94
CA PRO A 96 -21.42 4.55 -5.83
C PRO A 96 -20.81 3.82 -7.03
N VAL A 97 -21.63 3.20 -7.87
CA VAL A 97 -21.21 2.44 -9.07
C VAL A 97 -21.12 3.34 -10.31
N HIS A 98 -21.51 4.61 -10.18
CA HIS A 98 -21.48 5.56 -11.30
C HIS A 98 -20.08 5.66 -11.92
N PRO A 99 -19.92 5.71 -13.26
CA PRO A 99 -18.62 5.76 -13.95
C PRO A 99 -17.73 6.91 -13.48
N ALA A 100 -18.27 8.07 -13.16
CA ALA A 100 -17.52 9.20 -12.64
C ALA A 100 -16.86 8.89 -11.29
N HIS A 101 -17.54 8.20 -10.35
CA HIS A 101 -16.93 7.74 -9.12
C HIS A 101 -15.79 6.75 -9.37
N LYS A 102 -15.95 5.87 -10.35
CA LYS A 102 -14.88 4.93 -10.72
C LYS A 102 -13.66 5.64 -11.29
N VAL A 103 -13.85 6.73 -12.06
CA VAL A 103 -12.73 7.57 -12.50
C VAL A 103 -12.03 8.21 -11.32
N LEU A 104 -12.77 8.82 -10.37
CA LEU A 104 -12.19 9.41 -9.16
C LEU A 104 -11.40 8.39 -8.34
N ASN A 105 -11.98 7.19 -8.13
CA ASN A 105 -11.30 6.10 -7.45
C ASN A 105 -10.05 5.62 -8.20
N THR A 106 -10.06 5.65 -9.54
CA THR A 106 -8.88 5.31 -10.34
C THR A 106 -7.81 6.38 -10.19
N LEU A 107 -8.17 7.65 -10.17
CA LEU A 107 -7.24 8.76 -9.92
C LEU A 107 -6.64 8.69 -8.51
N ASP A 108 -7.44 8.37 -7.50
CA ASP A 108 -6.95 8.14 -6.13
C ASP A 108 -5.92 7.00 -6.10
N ARG A 109 -6.22 5.88 -6.77
CA ARG A 109 -5.27 4.75 -6.88
C ARG A 109 -3.97 5.12 -7.61
N ILE A 110 -3.99 6.09 -8.52
CA ILE A 110 -2.79 6.62 -9.17
C ILE A 110 -1.87 7.31 -8.15
N SER A 111 -2.43 7.92 -7.11
CA SER A 111 -1.63 8.51 -6.02
C SER A 111 -0.68 7.49 -5.39
N MET A 112 -1.09 6.21 -5.34
CA MET A 112 -0.26 5.12 -4.80
C MET A 112 0.95 4.80 -5.67
N VAL A 113 0.96 5.19 -6.96
CA VAL A 113 2.09 5.00 -7.89
C VAL A 113 2.95 6.25 -8.01
N ALA A 114 2.58 7.33 -7.33
CA ALA A 114 3.40 8.53 -7.24
C ALA A 114 4.72 8.26 -6.50
N GLY A 115 5.73 9.07 -6.79
CA GLY A 115 7.00 9.04 -6.06
C GLY A 115 6.85 9.53 -4.61
N ASP A 116 7.93 9.44 -3.84
CA ASP A 116 7.96 9.86 -2.43
C ASP A 116 7.69 11.37 -2.25
N ASP A 117 7.91 12.17 -3.29
CA ASP A 117 7.57 13.60 -3.36
C ASP A 117 6.09 13.85 -3.76
N GLY A 118 5.30 12.80 -3.90
CA GLY A 118 3.90 12.87 -4.33
C GLY A 118 3.69 13.19 -5.81
N LYS A 119 4.76 13.23 -6.63
CA LYS A 119 4.66 13.52 -8.06
C LYS A 119 4.55 12.25 -8.88
N ILE A 120 3.83 12.34 -9.98
CA ILE A 120 3.73 11.25 -10.94
C ILE A 120 4.98 11.27 -11.82
N VAL A 121 5.81 10.25 -11.64
CA VAL A 121 7.09 10.10 -12.38
C VAL A 121 6.86 9.59 -13.79
N ASP A 122 5.83 8.75 -14.00
CA ASP A 122 5.52 8.19 -15.31
C ASP A 122 4.89 9.25 -16.24
N GLN A 123 5.69 9.70 -17.22
CA GLN A 123 5.28 10.71 -18.20
C GLN A 123 4.16 10.22 -19.14
N ARG A 124 4.02 8.91 -19.34
CA ARG A 124 2.93 8.35 -20.16
C ARG A 124 1.61 8.43 -19.40
N LEU A 125 1.65 8.06 -18.12
CA LEU A 125 0.49 8.18 -17.24
C LEU A 125 0.06 9.65 -17.09
N LEU A 126 0.99 10.56 -16.87
CA LEU A 126 0.72 11.99 -16.75
C LEU A 126 0.03 12.55 -18.02
N ARG A 127 0.56 12.21 -19.21
CA ARG A 127 -0.06 12.63 -20.49
C ARG A 127 -1.45 12.02 -20.69
N LEU A 128 -1.64 10.78 -20.27
CA LEU A 128 -2.95 10.12 -20.34
C LEU A 128 -3.95 10.81 -19.42
N MET A 129 -3.56 11.13 -18.19
CA MET A 129 -4.41 11.83 -17.22
C MET A 129 -4.82 13.20 -17.76
N ASN A 130 -3.87 14.03 -18.21
CA ASN A 130 -4.18 15.35 -18.80
C ASN A 130 -5.18 15.21 -19.96
N ARG A 131 -4.92 14.30 -20.90
CA ARG A 131 -5.81 14.07 -22.04
C ARG A 131 -7.24 13.72 -21.61
N TRP A 132 -7.40 12.83 -20.62
CA TRP A 132 -8.72 12.41 -20.18
C TRP A 132 -9.42 13.47 -19.34
N THR A 133 -8.69 14.23 -18.55
CA THR A 133 -9.22 15.37 -17.81
C THR A 133 -9.76 16.43 -18.77
N ASP A 134 -8.96 16.81 -19.79
CA ASP A 134 -9.37 17.76 -20.82
C ASP A 134 -10.59 17.25 -21.58
N ARG A 135 -10.61 15.97 -21.95
CA ARG A 135 -11.74 15.38 -22.70
C ARG A 135 -13.01 15.29 -21.87
N ILE A 136 -12.92 14.92 -20.58
CA ILE A 136 -14.07 14.95 -19.65
C ILE A 136 -14.61 16.38 -19.55
N ASN A 137 -13.77 17.37 -19.39
CA ASN A 137 -14.19 18.77 -19.29
C ASN A 137 -14.88 19.26 -20.56
N ALA A 138 -14.47 18.79 -21.73
CA ALA A 138 -15.05 19.18 -23.01
C ALA A 138 -16.36 18.44 -23.37
N GLU A 139 -16.47 17.17 -22.99
CA GLU A 139 -17.51 16.27 -23.52
C GLU A 139 -18.54 15.85 -22.47
N ALA A 140 -18.27 15.92 -21.16
CA ALA A 140 -19.09 15.32 -20.11
C ALA A 140 -20.57 15.74 -20.14
N GLU A 141 -20.87 16.98 -20.51
CA GLU A 141 -22.25 17.48 -20.61
C GLU A 141 -23.05 16.83 -21.76
N LYS A 142 -22.37 16.50 -22.85
CA LYS A 142 -23.01 15.96 -24.07
C LYS A 142 -22.94 14.45 -24.14
N ASN A 143 -21.91 13.87 -23.55
CA ASN A 143 -21.62 12.44 -23.60
C ASN A 143 -21.18 11.93 -22.22
N PRO A 144 -22.11 11.55 -21.35
CA PRO A 144 -21.74 10.96 -20.04
C PRO A 144 -20.89 9.69 -20.15
N GLY A 145 -20.91 8.99 -21.29
CA GLY A 145 -20.08 7.81 -21.58
C GLY A 145 -18.58 8.09 -21.55
N VAL A 146 -18.16 9.36 -21.64
CA VAL A 146 -16.74 9.76 -21.56
C VAL A 146 -16.08 9.29 -20.25
N PHE A 147 -16.83 9.25 -19.14
CA PHE A 147 -16.31 8.76 -17.87
C PHE A 147 -15.97 7.26 -17.91
N GLU A 148 -16.79 6.44 -18.56
CA GLU A 148 -16.52 5.00 -18.69
C GLU A 148 -15.34 4.73 -19.63
N GLU A 149 -15.21 5.51 -20.71
CA GLU A 149 -14.04 5.45 -21.58
C GLU A 149 -12.76 5.86 -20.82
N ALA A 150 -12.81 6.97 -20.09
CA ALA A 150 -11.70 7.45 -19.27
C ALA A 150 -11.27 6.40 -18.25
N ARG A 151 -12.23 5.83 -17.50
CA ARG A 151 -11.99 4.75 -16.54
C ARG A 151 -11.23 3.60 -17.19
N THR A 152 -11.75 3.09 -18.30
CA THR A 152 -11.18 1.93 -18.98
C THR A 152 -9.75 2.17 -19.43
N GLN A 153 -9.47 3.35 -19.98
CA GLN A 153 -8.13 3.68 -20.45
C GLN A 153 -7.14 3.96 -19.31
N LEU A 154 -7.58 4.62 -18.25
CA LEU A 154 -6.76 4.85 -17.07
C LEU A 154 -6.45 3.52 -16.36
N GLU A 155 -7.44 2.67 -16.13
CA GLU A 155 -7.24 1.36 -15.49
C GLU A 155 -6.28 0.47 -16.27
N ARG A 156 -6.32 0.51 -17.60
CA ARG A 156 -5.42 -0.28 -18.46
C ARG A 156 -3.95 0.05 -18.21
N VAL A 157 -3.64 1.30 -17.91
CA VAL A 157 -2.26 1.74 -17.63
C VAL A 157 -1.93 1.60 -16.15
N VAL A 158 -2.86 1.92 -15.26
CA VAL A 158 -2.62 1.94 -13.81
C VAL A 158 -2.50 0.54 -13.21
N LYS A 159 -3.32 -0.41 -13.66
CA LYS A 159 -3.33 -1.78 -13.12
C LYS A 159 -1.97 -2.48 -13.17
N PRO A 160 -1.22 -2.47 -14.28
CA PRO A 160 0.12 -3.04 -14.32
C PRO A 160 1.11 -2.35 -13.35
N LEU A 161 1.05 -1.02 -13.25
CA LEU A 161 1.92 -0.24 -12.35
C LEU A 161 1.65 -0.57 -10.88
N LEU A 162 0.37 -0.70 -10.50
CA LEU A 162 -0.01 -1.11 -9.15
C LEU A 162 0.45 -2.54 -8.83
N ASN A 163 0.32 -3.46 -9.78
CA ASN A 163 0.78 -4.85 -9.61
C ASN A 163 2.31 -4.91 -9.45
N GLU A 164 3.05 -4.14 -10.23
CA GLU A 164 4.51 -4.05 -10.10
C GLU A 164 4.91 -3.49 -8.73
N ARG A 165 4.23 -2.44 -8.26
CA ARG A 165 4.47 -1.88 -6.92
C ARG A 165 4.15 -2.91 -5.83
N ALA A 166 3.01 -3.58 -5.91
CA ALA A 166 2.63 -4.62 -4.95
C ALA A 166 3.68 -5.75 -4.89
N ALA A 167 4.16 -6.21 -6.04
CA ALA A 167 5.23 -7.22 -6.11
C ALA A 167 6.56 -6.72 -5.52
N ARG A 168 6.87 -5.43 -5.68
CA ARG A 168 8.07 -4.81 -5.06
C ARG A 168 7.94 -4.73 -3.54
N VAL A 169 6.78 -4.28 -3.04
CA VAL A 169 6.50 -4.23 -1.60
C VAL A 169 6.58 -5.61 -0.99
N PHE A 170 5.98 -6.61 -1.62
CA PHE A 170 6.03 -8.00 -1.16
C PHE A 170 7.47 -8.52 -1.04
N ARG A 171 8.31 -8.31 -2.07
CA ARG A 171 9.73 -8.70 -2.00
C ARG A 171 10.50 -7.99 -0.89
N LEU A 172 10.24 -6.70 -0.68
CA LEU A 172 10.86 -5.95 0.43
C LEU A 172 10.41 -6.49 1.79
N GLN A 173 9.15 -6.84 1.93
CA GLN A 173 8.61 -7.43 3.15
C GLN A 173 9.28 -8.78 3.44
N GLU A 174 9.37 -9.69 2.47
CA GLU A 174 10.07 -10.97 2.61
C GLU A 174 11.55 -10.76 3.02
N MET A 175 12.23 -9.80 2.40
CA MET A 175 13.61 -9.47 2.78
C MET A 175 13.72 -8.95 4.23
N CYS A 176 12.78 -8.11 4.67
CA CYS A 176 12.77 -7.59 6.04
C CYS A 176 12.47 -8.70 7.06
N GLU A 177 11.50 -9.55 6.77
CA GLU A 177 11.15 -10.71 7.61
C GLU A 177 12.32 -11.69 7.72
N GLY A 178 12.98 -11.98 6.60
CA GLY A 178 14.18 -12.82 6.59
C GLY A 178 15.32 -12.24 7.44
N ARG A 179 15.58 -10.93 7.33
CA ARG A 179 16.60 -10.26 8.18
C ARG A 179 16.22 -10.28 9.65
N GLN A 180 14.97 -10.01 9.96
CA GLN A 180 14.50 -10.03 11.36
C GLN A 180 14.61 -11.43 11.96
N SER A 181 14.20 -12.46 11.21
CA SER A 181 14.32 -13.86 11.63
C SER A 181 15.79 -14.25 11.90
N ALA A 182 16.70 -13.86 10.99
CA ALA A 182 18.14 -14.10 11.18
C ALA A 182 18.68 -13.42 12.43
N GLU A 183 18.29 -12.18 12.72
CA GLU A 183 18.74 -11.45 13.90
C GLU A 183 18.20 -12.06 15.19
N VAL A 184 16.94 -12.46 15.22
CA VAL A 184 16.34 -13.16 16.37
C VAL A 184 17.05 -14.49 16.62
N SER A 185 17.36 -15.26 15.57
CA SER A 185 18.10 -16.53 15.69
C SER A 185 19.52 -16.31 16.19
N LYS A 186 20.23 -15.28 15.70
CA LYS A 186 21.57 -14.94 16.22
C LYS A 186 21.55 -14.61 17.71
N GLN A 187 20.60 -13.81 18.15
CA GLN A 187 20.48 -13.42 19.57
C GLN A 187 20.12 -14.61 20.43
N ARG A 188 19.30 -15.53 19.94
CA ARG A 188 18.98 -16.77 20.64
C ARG A 188 20.21 -17.66 20.76
N ILE A 189 20.92 -17.93 19.65
CA ILE A 189 22.14 -18.75 19.66
C ILE A 189 23.18 -18.15 20.61
N LEU A 190 23.36 -16.83 20.60
CA LEU A 190 24.29 -16.18 21.52
C LEU A 190 23.88 -16.37 22.97
N ARG A 191 22.60 -16.25 23.29
CA ARG A 191 22.07 -16.49 24.65
C ARG A 191 22.26 -17.94 25.07
N ASP A 192 21.97 -18.89 24.19
CA ASP A 192 22.11 -20.32 24.47
C ASP A 192 23.58 -20.71 24.61
N LEU A 193 24.49 -20.11 23.83
CA LEU A 193 25.94 -20.27 24.02
C LEU A 193 26.37 -19.75 25.37
N LEU A 194 25.97 -18.54 25.74
CA LEU A 194 26.34 -17.96 27.06
C LEU A 194 25.78 -18.84 28.19
N GLY A 195 24.49 -19.25 28.14
CA GLY A 195 23.91 -20.10 29.19
C GLY A 195 24.57 -21.47 29.33
N ARG A 196 25.07 -22.05 28.22
CA ARG A 196 25.75 -23.36 28.27
C ARG A 196 27.24 -23.25 28.65
N LEU A 197 27.88 -22.11 28.45
CA LEU A 197 29.29 -21.87 28.67
C LEU A 197 29.58 -21.14 29.99
N ASP A 198 28.54 -20.61 30.67
CA ASP A 198 28.71 -19.77 31.89
C ASP A 198 29.10 -20.58 33.12
N GLU A 199 28.94 -21.91 33.11
CA GLU A 199 29.22 -22.77 34.24
C GLU A 199 30.65 -23.37 34.24
N ARG A 200 31.39 -23.27 33.11
CA ARG A 200 32.73 -23.91 32.98
C ARG A 200 33.66 -23.06 32.10
N PRO A 201 34.99 -23.10 32.35
CA PRO A 201 35.95 -22.44 31.46
C PRO A 201 35.89 -23.10 30.07
N VAL A 202 35.56 -22.31 29.07
CA VAL A 202 35.45 -22.78 27.68
C VAL A 202 36.83 -23.06 27.10
N PRO A 203 37.11 -24.28 26.62
CA PRO A 203 38.37 -24.59 25.98
C PRO A 203 38.65 -23.70 24.75
N ASN A 204 39.90 -23.25 24.59
CA ASN A 204 40.31 -22.41 23.47
C ASN A 204 39.91 -22.96 22.08
N PRO A 205 40.05 -24.27 21.79
CA PRO A 205 39.62 -24.80 20.50
C PRO A 205 38.12 -24.63 20.19
N VAL A 206 37.26 -24.64 21.22
CA VAL A 206 35.82 -24.37 21.06
C VAL A 206 35.58 -22.90 20.70
N ILE A 207 36.32 -21.99 21.31
CA ILE A 207 36.25 -20.55 20.98
C ILE A 207 36.73 -20.31 19.56
N GLU A 208 37.81 -20.94 19.14
CA GLU A 208 38.37 -20.87 17.78
C GLU A 208 37.36 -21.42 16.76
N LEU A 209 36.72 -22.54 17.02
CA LEU A 209 35.71 -23.11 16.16
C LEU A 209 34.52 -22.17 16.00
N LEU A 210 34.02 -21.60 17.11
CA LEU A 210 32.92 -20.63 17.08
C LEU A 210 33.26 -19.39 16.27
N ASN A 211 34.49 -18.87 16.41
CA ASN A 211 34.96 -17.72 15.66
C ASN A 211 35.30 -18.08 14.19
N GLY A 212 35.72 -19.33 13.95
CA GLY A 212 36.00 -19.89 12.62
C GLY A 212 34.78 -20.12 11.72
N GLY A 213 33.57 -19.89 12.25
CA GLY A 213 32.35 -19.95 11.43
C GLY A 213 31.24 -20.85 12.00
N TRP A 214 31.49 -21.56 13.08
CA TRP A 214 30.47 -22.48 13.64
C TRP A 214 29.17 -21.79 14.09
N ARG A 215 29.24 -20.51 14.48
CA ARG A 215 28.04 -19.70 14.76
C ARG A 215 27.15 -19.59 13.52
N ASN A 216 27.73 -19.52 12.32
CA ASN A 216 26.96 -19.48 11.07
C ASN A 216 26.38 -20.87 10.75
N VAL A 217 27.07 -21.97 11.09
CA VAL A 217 26.52 -23.32 10.97
C VAL A 217 25.27 -23.47 11.83
N LEU A 218 25.31 -23.06 13.10
CA LEU A 218 24.15 -23.07 13.99
C LEU A 218 23.03 -22.20 13.44
N LEU A 219 23.35 -20.99 12.99
CA LEU A 219 22.37 -20.05 12.43
C LEU A 219 21.66 -20.63 11.20
N ILE A 220 22.41 -21.18 10.26
CA ILE A 220 21.86 -21.74 9.02
C ILE A 220 21.03 -22.99 9.32
N ALA A 221 21.50 -23.86 10.22
CA ALA A 221 20.74 -25.05 10.63
C ALA A 221 19.39 -24.65 11.23
N GLU A 222 19.36 -23.70 12.16
CA GLU A 222 18.13 -23.23 12.78
C GLU A 222 17.20 -22.49 11.79
N MET A 223 17.76 -21.67 10.91
CA MET A 223 16.93 -20.92 9.94
C MET A 223 16.33 -21.79 8.86
N ARG A 224 17.06 -22.80 8.37
CA ARG A 224 16.58 -23.67 7.28
C ARG A 224 15.68 -24.80 7.76
N HIS A 225 16.01 -25.39 8.88
CA HIS A 225 15.38 -26.62 9.34
C HIS A 225 14.56 -26.43 10.61
N GLY A 226 14.78 -25.33 11.32
CA GLY A 226 14.10 -25.02 12.58
C GLY A 226 14.97 -25.34 13.81
N VAL A 227 14.58 -24.76 14.96
CA VAL A 227 15.33 -24.84 16.24
C VAL A 227 15.44 -26.26 16.76
N ASP A 228 14.37 -27.05 16.60
CA ASP A 228 14.27 -28.41 17.13
C ASP A 228 14.60 -29.48 16.07
N SER A 229 15.18 -29.05 14.94
CA SER A 229 15.56 -29.96 13.86
C SER A 229 16.72 -30.87 14.26
N GLU A 230 16.89 -31.96 13.53
CA GLU A 230 18.00 -32.88 13.72
C GLU A 230 19.32 -32.20 13.40
N GLU A 231 19.38 -31.41 12.35
CA GLU A 231 20.56 -30.66 11.92
C GLU A 231 20.98 -29.61 12.96
N ALA A 232 20.05 -28.90 13.55
CA ALA A 232 20.35 -27.97 14.62
C ALA A 232 20.86 -28.69 15.86
N ARG A 233 20.25 -29.81 16.25
CA ARG A 233 20.70 -30.63 17.37
C ARG A 233 22.09 -31.20 17.14
N GLU A 234 22.37 -31.70 15.94
CA GLU A 234 23.70 -32.19 15.58
C GLU A 234 24.77 -31.11 15.65
N ALA A 235 24.48 -29.90 15.17
CA ALA A 235 25.40 -28.79 15.25
C ALA A 235 25.70 -28.40 16.71
N TRP A 236 24.70 -28.41 17.59
CA TRP A 236 24.88 -28.20 19.03
C TRP A 236 25.65 -29.36 19.70
N GLN A 237 25.40 -30.60 19.29
CA GLN A 237 26.10 -31.78 19.81
C GLN A 237 27.60 -31.75 19.57
N VAL A 238 28.05 -31.23 18.42
CA VAL A 238 29.49 -31.05 18.14
C VAL A 238 30.15 -30.18 19.20
N LEU A 239 29.55 -29.04 19.58
CA LEU A 239 30.09 -28.16 20.64
C LEU A 239 30.08 -28.85 21.99
N GLN A 240 29.04 -29.62 22.30
CA GLN A 240 28.95 -30.34 23.57
C GLN A 240 30.04 -31.42 23.67
N LEU A 241 30.25 -32.23 22.62
CA LEU A 241 31.27 -33.25 22.56
C LEU A 241 32.67 -32.64 22.67
N LEU A 242 32.96 -31.58 21.91
CA LEU A 242 34.25 -30.90 22.00
C LEU A 242 34.51 -30.32 23.41
N SER A 243 33.51 -29.68 24.01
CA SER A 243 33.62 -29.15 25.35
C SER A 243 33.84 -30.23 26.38
N ALA A 244 33.17 -31.38 26.23
CA ALA A 244 33.35 -32.53 27.14
C ALA A 244 34.71 -33.21 26.98
N TRP A 245 35.19 -33.41 25.77
CA TRP A 245 36.48 -34.04 25.50
C TRP A 245 37.69 -33.21 25.88
N LEU A 246 37.55 -31.90 25.91
CA LEU A 246 38.59 -30.95 26.27
C LEU A 246 38.50 -30.49 27.73
N ASP A 247 37.58 -31.03 28.52
CA ASP A 247 37.47 -30.79 29.96
C ASP A 247 38.53 -31.62 30.67
N PRO A 248 39.48 -31.01 31.41
CA PRO A 248 40.53 -31.70 32.15
C PRO A 248 40.00 -32.68 33.20
N ASN A 249 38.76 -32.53 33.63
CA ASN A 249 38.12 -33.38 34.64
C ASN A 249 37.30 -34.50 34.02
N HIS A 250 37.37 -34.70 32.71
CA HIS A 250 36.63 -35.75 32.03
C HIS A 250 37.46 -37.05 31.99
N ASP A 251 36.95 -38.12 32.61
CA ASP A 251 37.70 -39.38 32.77
C ASP A 251 37.78 -40.24 31.50
N ILE A 252 37.06 -39.89 30.43
CA ILE A 252 36.94 -40.71 29.20
C ILE A 252 37.58 -39.94 28.03
N ALA A 253 38.74 -40.42 27.61
CA ALA A 253 39.36 -39.91 26.36
C ALA A 253 38.63 -40.49 25.14
N PRO A 254 38.31 -39.62 24.11
CA PRO A 254 37.68 -40.10 22.91
C PRO A 254 38.60 -41.04 22.10
N GLY A 255 37.98 -42.06 21.46
CA GLY A 255 38.71 -42.96 20.58
C GLY A 255 39.13 -42.29 19.26
N PRO A 256 40.15 -42.79 18.57
CA PRO A 256 40.63 -42.20 17.33
C PRO A 256 39.52 -42.10 16.23
N THR A 257 38.63 -43.07 16.19
CA THR A 257 37.51 -43.14 15.24
C THR A 257 36.46 -42.03 15.54
N GLU A 258 36.21 -41.78 16.82
CA GLU A 258 35.23 -40.75 17.23
C GLU A 258 35.74 -39.37 16.90
N ILE A 259 37.04 -39.12 17.15
CA ILE A 259 37.72 -37.86 16.78
C ILE A 259 37.65 -37.63 15.28
N GLN A 260 37.96 -38.66 14.48
CA GLN A 260 37.91 -38.56 13.02
C GLN A 260 36.51 -38.28 12.48
N THR A 261 35.49 -38.92 13.04
CA THR A 261 34.09 -38.69 12.70
C THR A 261 33.64 -37.26 13.02
N LEU A 262 34.03 -36.74 14.20
CA LEU A 262 33.70 -35.39 14.58
C LEU A 262 34.37 -34.36 13.65
N LEU A 263 35.66 -34.53 13.35
CA LEU A 263 36.40 -33.65 12.44
C LEU A 263 35.82 -33.62 11.02
N GLN A 264 35.42 -34.80 10.49
CA GLN A 264 34.74 -34.87 9.20
C GLN A 264 33.39 -34.13 9.22
N ARG A 265 32.63 -34.24 10.29
CA ARG A 265 31.36 -33.53 10.45
C ARG A 265 31.56 -32.01 10.52
N VAL A 266 32.60 -31.56 11.26
CA VAL A 266 32.95 -30.14 11.33
C VAL A 266 33.35 -29.59 9.95
N ASP A 267 34.21 -30.30 9.23
CA ASP A 267 34.68 -29.90 7.90
C ASP A 267 33.55 -29.83 6.88
N GLN A 268 32.68 -30.85 6.85
CA GLN A 268 31.50 -30.87 5.97
C GLN A 268 30.55 -29.70 6.26
N SER A 269 30.24 -29.45 7.51
CA SER A 269 29.32 -28.36 7.90
C SER A 269 29.88 -26.98 7.58
N LEU A 270 31.17 -26.75 7.81
CA LEU A 270 31.83 -25.48 7.47
C LEU A 270 31.89 -25.29 5.95
N THR A 271 32.21 -26.37 5.20
CA THR A 271 32.25 -26.32 3.72
C THR A 271 30.88 -25.96 3.15
N GLN A 272 29.79 -26.55 3.66
CA GLN A 272 28.44 -26.21 3.23
C GLN A 272 28.12 -24.73 3.46
N VAL A 273 28.47 -24.19 4.62
CA VAL A 273 28.24 -22.76 4.93
C VAL A 273 29.08 -21.83 4.08
N CYS A 274 30.29 -22.23 3.67
CA CYS A 274 31.13 -21.46 2.76
C CYS A 274 30.63 -21.49 1.31
N ALA A 275 30.01 -22.58 0.87
CA ALA A 275 29.45 -22.70 -0.48
C ALA A 275 28.15 -21.87 -0.68
N ASP A 276 27.47 -21.52 0.42
CA ASP A 276 26.23 -20.73 0.43
C ASP A 276 26.45 -19.21 0.54
N LYS A 277 27.68 -18.73 0.49
CA LYS A 277 28.04 -17.31 0.40
C LYS A 277 28.17 -16.83 -1.03
#